data_33c57abbf77b8718784057c8e82f02f0
#
_entry.id   33c57abbf77b8718784057c8e82f02f0
#
_cell.length_a   1.000
_cell.length_b   1.000
_cell.length_c   1.000
_cell.angle_alpha   90.00
_cell.angle_beta   90.00
_cell.angle_gamma   90.00
#
_symmetry.space_group_name_H-M   'P 1'
#
loop_
_entity.id
_entity.type
_entity.pdbx_description
1 polymer ?
#
loop_
_entity_poly.entity_id
_entity_poly.type
_entity_poly.pdbx_seq_one_letter_code
_entity_poly.pdbx_strand_id
1 'polypeptide(L)'
;MNNLLLNKISISIIVIGSVIFLITASYLSYGLYSANRLDKLNASQEIYIIDGYSSDIYANLLHPKDWAFPIWGEKDHISNTFNPNKKLGDSSETSNLISLDLVGPAIQIVIPSIRVDSEVQQLNITVENGVSKYETPKNMVGRVSTNIERMNSISGWYFGHFDSPIQREGNVFQNLPEVATHIKNGDPVFIYIRSLENEYIYQAISSEVIHESEVELYDAGIDHVILVTCANKPLYNYRQLVKAKLISIN
;
A
#
# COMPACT_ATOMS: atom_id res chain seq x y z
N MET A 1 -32.34 57.30 -11.09
CA MET A 1 -30.88 56.94 -10.99
C MET A 1 -30.64 55.58 -10.33
N ASN A 2 -31.53 55.07 -9.47
CA ASN A 2 -31.35 53.80 -8.75
C ASN A 2 -31.49 52.52 -9.59
N ASN A 3 -32.36 52.50 -10.61
CA ASN A 3 -32.62 51.27 -11.40
C ASN A 3 -31.45 50.80 -12.27
N LEU A 4 -30.64 51.72 -12.77
CA LEU A 4 -29.43 51.42 -13.56
C LEU A 4 -28.31 50.81 -12.71
N LEU A 5 -28.22 51.20 -11.46
CA LEU A 5 -27.24 50.69 -10.50
C LEU A 5 -27.64 49.27 -10.04
N LEU A 6 -28.93 49.06 -9.76
CA LEU A 6 -29.51 47.75 -9.42
C LEU A 6 -29.31 46.73 -10.56
N ASN A 7 -29.56 47.12 -11.81
CA ASN A 7 -29.33 46.26 -12.96
C ASN A 7 -27.86 45.86 -13.12
N LYS A 8 -26.92 46.79 -12.92
CA LYS A 8 -25.49 46.45 -12.98
C LYS A 8 -25.07 45.48 -11.88
N ILE A 9 -25.57 45.67 -10.66
CA ILE A 9 -25.28 44.76 -9.55
C ILE A 9 -25.86 43.35 -9.84
N SER A 10 -27.10 43.27 -10.32
CA SER A 10 -27.72 41.98 -10.66
C SER A 10 -26.94 41.23 -11.77
N ILE A 11 -26.51 41.94 -12.82
CA ILE A 11 -25.70 41.34 -13.87
C ILE A 11 -24.36 40.85 -13.33
N SER A 12 -23.69 41.62 -12.47
CA SER A 12 -22.42 41.20 -11.85
C SER A 12 -22.57 39.95 -11.00
N ILE A 13 -23.65 39.83 -10.22
CA ILE A 13 -23.92 38.66 -9.39
C ILE A 13 -24.16 37.42 -10.27
N ILE A 14 -24.93 37.58 -11.38
CA ILE A 14 -25.18 36.48 -12.33
C ILE A 14 -23.86 36.02 -12.97
N VAL A 15 -23.02 36.95 -13.39
CA VAL A 15 -21.71 36.62 -14.00
C VAL A 15 -20.81 35.88 -13.01
N ILE A 16 -20.71 36.38 -11.78
CA ILE A 16 -19.90 35.74 -10.72
C ILE A 16 -20.45 34.34 -10.41
N GLY A 17 -21.77 34.21 -10.25
CA GLY A 17 -22.42 32.92 -10.01
C GLY A 17 -22.18 31.93 -11.15
N SER A 18 -22.25 32.38 -12.39
CA SER A 18 -21.98 31.53 -13.57
C SER A 18 -20.52 31.08 -13.63
N VAL A 19 -19.57 31.94 -13.29
CA VAL A 19 -18.14 31.58 -13.25
C VAL A 19 -17.89 30.54 -12.16
N ILE A 20 -18.41 30.73 -10.97
CA ILE A 20 -18.29 29.76 -9.85
C ILE A 20 -18.90 28.42 -10.27
N PHE A 21 -20.09 28.44 -10.87
CA PHE A 21 -20.76 27.23 -11.34
C PHE A 21 -19.92 26.47 -12.37
N LEU A 22 -19.36 27.16 -13.37
CA LEU A 22 -18.50 26.55 -14.39
C LEU A 22 -17.23 25.94 -13.79
N ILE A 23 -16.59 26.62 -12.83
CA ILE A 23 -15.41 26.09 -12.14
C ILE A 23 -15.78 24.81 -11.37
N THR A 24 -16.87 24.85 -10.61
CA THR A 24 -17.33 23.68 -9.83
C THR A 24 -17.70 22.52 -10.73
N ALA A 25 -18.46 22.78 -11.81
CA ALA A 25 -18.84 21.75 -12.78
C ALA A 25 -17.62 21.13 -13.48
N SER A 26 -16.63 21.94 -13.85
CA SER A 26 -15.36 21.47 -14.44
C SER A 26 -14.58 20.60 -13.45
N TYR A 27 -14.50 21.00 -12.19
CA TYR A 27 -13.84 20.25 -11.13
C TYR A 27 -14.47 18.88 -10.92
N LEU A 28 -15.80 18.81 -10.79
CA LEU A 28 -16.53 17.56 -10.62
C LEU A 28 -16.43 16.66 -11.86
N SER A 29 -16.57 17.25 -13.05
CA SER A 29 -16.43 16.51 -14.32
C SER A 29 -15.04 15.89 -14.48
N TYR A 30 -14.00 16.63 -14.10
CA TYR A 30 -12.63 16.11 -14.11
C TYR A 30 -12.45 14.97 -13.10
N GLY A 31 -13.05 15.07 -11.90
CA GLY A 31 -13.01 14.01 -10.90
C GLY A 31 -13.67 12.70 -11.39
N LEU A 32 -14.85 12.81 -12.05
CA LEU A 32 -15.54 11.67 -12.66
C LEU A 32 -14.73 11.06 -13.82
N TYR A 33 -14.14 11.89 -14.67
CA TYR A 33 -13.26 11.42 -15.73
C TYR A 33 -12.02 10.70 -15.20
N SER A 34 -11.43 11.23 -14.13
CA SER A 34 -10.29 10.61 -13.47
C SER A 34 -10.65 9.26 -12.86
N ALA A 35 -11.83 9.14 -12.23
CA ALA A 35 -12.32 7.89 -11.65
C ALA A 35 -12.40 6.75 -12.69
N ASN A 36 -12.86 7.04 -13.91
CA ASN A 36 -12.92 6.05 -15.00
C ASN A 36 -11.55 5.52 -15.47
N ARG A 37 -10.46 6.11 -15.01
CA ARG A 37 -9.09 5.64 -15.31
C ARG A 37 -8.48 4.79 -14.21
N LEU A 38 -9.16 4.65 -13.07
CA LEU A 38 -8.63 3.93 -11.91
C LEU A 38 -8.42 2.44 -12.20
N ASP A 39 -9.24 1.83 -13.07
CA ASP A 39 -9.07 0.43 -13.50
C ASP A 39 -7.70 0.15 -14.12
N LYS A 40 -7.04 1.19 -14.66
CA LYS A 40 -5.67 1.06 -15.17
C LYS A 40 -4.64 0.81 -14.07
N LEU A 41 -4.95 1.13 -12.84
CA LEU A 41 -4.09 0.91 -11.68
C LEU A 41 -4.27 -0.49 -11.07
N ASN A 42 -5.27 -1.26 -11.52
CA ASN A 42 -5.44 -2.66 -11.12
C ASN A 42 -4.52 -3.54 -11.96
N ALA A 43 -3.64 -4.29 -11.31
CA ALA A 43 -2.67 -5.19 -11.92
C ALA A 43 -2.29 -6.31 -10.95
N SER A 44 -1.87 -7.46 -11.49
CA SER A 44 -1.30 -8.56 -10.71
C SER A 44 -0.24 -9.29 -11.53
N GLN A 45 0.76 -9.85 -10.86
CA GLN A 45 1.81 -10.65 -11.48
C GLN A 45 2.27 -11.78 -10.55
N GLU A 46 2.93 -12.77 -11.14
CA GLU A 46 3.62 -13.81 -10.39
C GLU A 46 4.96 -13.31 -9.84
N ILE A 47 5.47 -13.99 -8.81
CA ILE A 47 6.76 -13.67 -8.21
C ILE A 47 7.88 -14.17 -9.13
N TYR A 48 8.83 -13.29 -9.44
CA TYR A 48 10.07 -13.67 -10.10
C TYR A 48 11.09 -14.11 -9.05
N ILE A 49 11.66 -15.29 -9.24
CA ILE A 49 12.80 -15.78 -8.45
C ILE A 49 14.04 -15.11 -9.03
N ILE A 50 14.76 -14.35 -8.22
CA ILE A 50 16.05 -13.79 -8.61
C ILE A 50 17.10 -14.89 -8.44
N ASP A 51 17.69 -15.36 -9.56
CA ASP A 51 18.81 -16.31 -9.52
C ASP A 51 19.95 -15.73 -8.67
N GLY A 52 20.36 -16.47 -7.64
CA GLY A 52 21.39 -16.05 -6.67
C GLY A 52 20.86 -15.56 -5.32
N TYR A 53 19.57 -15.27 -5.19
CA TYR A 53 18.89 -15.02 -3.92
C TYR A 53 18.03 -16.24 -3.54
N SER A 54 18.65 -17.43 -3.49
CA SER A 54 18.00 -18.54 -2.81
C SER A 54 18.13 -18.31 -1.32
N SER A 55 17.19 -17.60 -0.74
CA SER A 55 17.14 -17.59 0.71
C SER A 55 16.75 -19.00 1.14
N ASP A 56 17.59 -19.64 1.95
CA ASP A 56 17.26 -20.91 2.62
C ASP A 56 15.94 -20.83 3.40
N ILE A 57 15.44 -19.62 3.65
CA ILE A 57 14.16 -19.31 4.29
C ILE A 57 12.98 -19.79 3.45
N TYR A 58 13.02 -19.60 2.10
CA TYR A 58 11.95 -20.09 1.22
C TYR A 58 12.06 -21.57 0.92
N ALA A 59 13.26 -22.10 0.87
CA ALA A 59 13.47 -23.54 0.71
C ALA A 59 12.81 -24.36 1.84
N ASN A 60 12.70 -23.76 3.03
CA ASN A 60 12.12 -24.40 4.21
C ASN A 60 10.61 -24.10 4.40
N LEU A 61 10.09 -23.01 3.79
CA LEU A 61 8.70 -22.59 3.97
C LEU A 61 7.75 -23.12 2.91
N LEU A 62 8.21 -23.26 1.66
CA LEU A 62 7.40 -23.76 0.56
C LEU A 62 8.27 -24.60 -0.37
N HIS A 63 7.92 -25.87 -0.51
CA HIS A 63 8.58 -26.73 -1.48
C HIS A 63 8.37 -26.14 -2.89
N PRO A 64 9.40 -26.11 -3.79
CA PRO A 64 9.28 -25.56 -5.15
C PRO A 64 8.09 -26.07 -5.97
N LYS A 65 7.60 -27.29 -5.66
CA LYS A 65 6.39 -27.86 -6.25
C LYS A 65 5.11 -27.10 -5.85
N ASP A 66 5.11 -26.47 -4.68
CA ASP A 66 3.95 -25.74 -4.16
C ASP A 66 3.85 -24.34 -4.79
N TRP A 67 4.91 -23.85 -5.45
CA TRP A 67 4.93 -22.58 -6.17
C TRP A 67 4.33 -22.68 -7.57
N ALA A 68 4.52 -23.85 -8.23
CA ALA A 68 3.99 -24.08 -9.57
C ALA A 68 2.47 -24.34 -9.58
N PHE A 69 1.93 -24.79 -8.46
CA PHE A 69 0.51 -25.09 -8.30
C PHE A 69 0.05 -24.63 -6.92
N PRO A 70 -0.42 -23.38 -6.77
CA PRO A 70 -0.98 -22.94 -5.50
C PRO A 70 -2.22 -23.79 -5.16
N ILE A 71 -2.09 -24.62 -4.13
CA ILE A 71 -3.09 -25.60 -3.67
C ILE A 71 -4.26 -24.91 -2.92
N TRP A 72 -4.63 -23.69 -3.29
CA TRP A 72 -5.70 -22.91 -2.64
C TRP A 72 -7.11 -23.47 -2.91
N GLY A 73 -7.23 -24.45 -3.77
CA GLY A 73 -8.51 -25.01 -4.23
C GLY A 73 -8.81 -26.43 -3.83
N GLU A 74 -7.85 -27.21 -3.33
CA GLU A 74 -8.07 -28.61 -2.95
C GLU A 74 -8.32 -28.73 -1.44
N LYS A 75 -9.60 -28.88 -1.08
CA LYS A 75 -10.06 -29.06 0.31
C LYS A 75 -9.40 -30.21 1.05
N ASP A 76 -8.80 -31.17 0.34
CA ASP A 76 -8.26 -32.39 0.93
C ASP A 76 -6.83 -32.25 1.47
N HIS A 77 -6.08 -31.20 1.06
CA HIS A 77 -4.73 -30.96 1.56
C HIS A 77 -4.69 -30.18 2.90
N ILE A 78 -5.74 -29.40 3.20
CA ILE A 78 -5.82 -28.64 4.47
C ILE A 78 -5.98 -29.57 5.68
N SER A 79 -6.59 -30.75 5.49
CA SER A 79 -6.82 -31.72 6.57
C SER A 79 -5.57 -32.48 6.99
N ASN A 80 -4.55 -32.58 6.14
CA ASN A 80 -3.33 -33.36 6.42
C ASN A 80 -2.17 -32.55 7.01
N THR A 81 -2.20 -31.22 6.90
CA THR A 81 -1.17 -30.33 7.46
C THR A 81 -1.51 -29.82 8.86
N PHE A 82 -2.77 -29.89 9.26
CA PHE A 82 -3.21 -29.47 10.60
C PHE A 82 -3.65 -30.70 11.40
N ASN A 83 -2.70 -31.42 12.00
CA ASN A 83 -2.99 -32.46 12.98
C ASN A 83 -2.89 -31.84 14.38
N PRO A 84 -4.02 -31.51 15.04
CA PRO A 84 -4.02 -30.87 16.37
C PRO A 84 -3.48 -31.80 17.48
N ASN A 85 -3.22 -33.06 17.19
CA ASN A 85 -2.70 -34.06 18.13
C ASN A 85 -1.20 -34.37 17.96
N LYS A 86 -0.49 -33.67 17.04
CA LYS A 86 0.96 -33.82 16.97
C LYS A 86 1.56 -33.07 18.16
N LYS A 87 1.96 -33.82 19.20
CA LYS A 87 2.68 -33.29 20.36
C LYS A 87 3.85 -32.45 19.87
N LEU A 88 3.91 -31.20 20.33
CA LEU A 88 5.05 -30.30 20.21
C LEU A 88 6.27 -30.95 20.90
N GLY A 89 7.02 -31.70 20.15
CA GLY A 89 8.25 -32.33 20.63
C GLY A 89 9.15 -32.54 19.43
N ASP A 90 10.10 -31.68 19.23
CA ASP A 90 11.07 -31.50 18.15
C ASP A 90 10.64 -30.51 17.06
N SER A 91 10.76 -29.23 17.38
CA SER A 91 10.54 -28.15 16.45
C SER A 91 11.71 -27.17 16.46
N SER A 92 12.81 -27.58 15.80
CA SER A 92 13.85 -26.65 15.35
C SER A 92 13.37 -25.75 14.18
N GLU A 93 12.24 -26.10 13.53
CA GLU A 93 11.71 -25.36 12.38
C GLU A 93 10.80 -24.17 12.76
N THR A 94 10.12 -24.24 13.92
CA THR A 94 9.25 -23.14 14.39
C THR A 94 10.05 -21.96 14.95
N SER A 95 11.30 -22.18 15.39
CA SER A 95 12.13 -21.12 15.94
C SER A 95 12.62 -20.11 14.87
N ASN A 96 12.75 -20.53 13.62
CA ASN A 96 13.19 -19.65 12.52
C ASN A 96 12.06 -18.71 12.01
N LEU A 97 10.80 -19.14 12.11
CA LEU A 97 9.65 -18.29 11.75
C LEU A 97 9.39 -17.20 12.80
N ILE A 98 9.63 -17.51 14.06
CA ILE A 98 9.48 -16.55 15.17
C ILE A 98 10.59 -15.48 15.11
N SER A 99 11.79 -15.84 14.63
CA SER A 99 12.89 -14.90 14.50
C SER A 99 12.70 -13.86 13.40
N LEU A 100 11.95 -14.17 12.34
CA LEU A 100 11.64 -13.23 11.25
C LEU A 100 10.76 -12.05 11.70
N ASP A 101 9.90 -12.26 12.70
CA ASP A 101 9.02 -11.21 13.23
C ASP A 101 9.72 -10.27 14.25
N LEU A 102 10.91 -10.65 14.75
CA LEU A 102 11.57 -9.95 15.85
C LEU A 102 12.67 -8.97 15.42
N VAL A 103 12.83 -8.73 14.13
CA VAL A 103 14.02 -8.02 13.59
C VAL A 103 13.76 -6.54 13.37
N GLY A 104 13.53 -5.79 14.43
CA GLY A 104 13.58 -4.33 14.46
C GLY A 104 12.56 -3.59 13.56
N PRO A 105 12.29 -2.31 13.86
CA PRO A 105 11.36 -1.52 13.07
C PRO A 105 11.99 -1.12 11.71
N ALA A 106 11.14 -0.93 10.70
CA ALA A 106 11.54 -0.34 9.43
C ALA A 106 12.02 1.11 9.65
N ILE A 107 13.19 1.44 9.09
CA ILE A 107 13.77 2.79 9.17
C ILE A 107 13.82 3.50 7.80
N GLN A 108 13.90 2.74 6.72
CA GLN A 108 13.96 3.28 5.36
C GLN A 108 13.23 2.36 4.38
N ILE A 109 12.61 2.96 3.36
CA ILE A 109 12.04 2.27 2.21
C ILE A 109 12.59 2.85 0.92
N VAL A 110 13.04 1.98 0.01
CA VAL A 110 13.58 2.37 -1.31
C VAL A 110 12.90 1.55 -2.40
N ILE A 111 12.37 2.22 -3.42
CA ILE A 111 11.76 1.59 -4.61
C ILE A 111 12.35 2.24 -5.85
N PRO A 112 13.47 1.72 -6.38
CA PRO A 112 14.24 2.39 -7.44
C PRO A 112 13.46 2.61 -8.72
N SER A 113 12.63 1.65 -9.14
CA SER A 113 11.83 1.70 -10.37
C SER A 113 10.89 2.90 -10.44
N ILE A 114 10.42 3.39 -9.28
CA ILE A 114 9.51 4.55 -9.17
C ILE A 114 10.13 5.72 -8.39
N ARG A 115 11.46 5.69 -8.17
CA ARG A 115 12.24 6.76 -7.54
C ARG A 115 11.75 7.14 -6.15
N VAL A 116 11.36 6.16 -5.35
CA VAL A 116 11.06 6.34 -3.92
C VAL A 116 12.32 6.04 -3.12
N ASP A 117 12.69 6.95 -2.25
CA ASP A 117 13.70 6.80 -1.19
C ASP A 117 13.24 7.66 -0.01
N SER A 118 12.87 7.03 1.09
CA SER A 118 12.24 7.71 2.22
C SER A 118 12.54 7.03 3.54
N GLU A 119 12.69 7.84 4.58
CA GLU A 119 12.61 7.35 5.96
C GLU A 119 11.23 6.79 6.26
N VAL A 120 11.17 5.85 7.21
CA VAL A 120 9.93 5.23 7.68
C VAL A 120 9.73 5.59 9.15
N GLN A 121 8.56 6.16 9.45
CA GLN A 121 8.11 6.46 10.80
C GLN A 121 7.06 5.44 11.25
N GLN A 122 7.26 4.83 12.43
CA GLN A 122 6.23 4.01 13.04
C GLN A 122 5.06 4.87 13.49
N LEU A 123 3.85 4.52 13.06
CA LEU A 123 2.60 5.19 13.44
C LEU A 123 1.84 4.37 14.46
N ASN A 124 1.20 5.07 15.39
CA ASN A 124 0.26 4.47 16.33
C ASN A 124 -1.17 4.72 15.85
N ILE A 125 -1.98 3.67 15.89
CA ILE A 125 -3.42 3.81 15.65
C ILE A 125 -4.04 4.35 16.94
N THR A 126 -4.68 5.52 16.85
CA THR A 126 -5.51 6.06 17.94
C THR A 126 -6.97 5.78 17.65
N VAL A 127 -7.75 5.45 18.67
CA VAL A 127 -9.20 5.25 18.52
C VAL A 127 -9.91 6.43 19.14
N GLU A 128 -10.56 7.25 18.31
CA GLU A 128 -11.40 8.37 18.74
C GLU A 128 -12.85 8.12 18.33
N ASN A 129 -13.76 8.13 19.30
CA ASN A 129 -15.19 7.88 19.08
C ASN A 129 -15.49 6.57 18.34
N GLY A 130 -14.70 5.52 18.57
CA GLY A 130 -14.86 4.22 17.90
C GLY A 130 -14.31 4.17 16.47
N VAL A 131 -13.66 5.23 16.01
CA VAL A 131 -13.02 5.28 14.68
C VAL A 131 -11.50 5.24 14.87
N SER A 132 -10.86 4.30 14.18
CA SER A 132 -9.39 4.22 14.13
C SER A 132 -8.84 5.35 13.27
N LYS A 133 -7.93 6.12 13.85
CA LYS A 133 -7.25 7.21 13.17
C LYS A 133 -5.74 7.00 13.19
N TYR A 134 -5.10 7.35 12.11
CA TYR A 134 -3.65 7.50 12.00
C TYR A 134 -3.36 8.71 11.11
N GLU A 135 -2.24 9.37 11.34
CA GLU A 135 -1.81 10.52 10.54
C GLU A 135 -0.57 10.13 9.75
N THR A 136 -0.67 10.22 8.42
CA THR A 136 0.48 9.99 7.53
C THR A 136 1.49 11.11 7.73
N PRO A 137 2.77 10.80 8.01
CA PRO A 137 3.77 11.82 8.31
C PRO A 137 4.14 12.61 7.06
N LYS A 138 4.60 13.86 7.26
CA LYS A 138 4.99 14.74 6.15
C LYS A 138 6.33 14.34 5.58
N ASN A 139 6.41 14.29 4.25
CA ASN A 139 7.64 14.02 3.47
C ASN A 139 8.34 12.70 3.79
N MET A 140 7.69 11.77 4.44
CA MET A 140 8.20 10.43 4.75
C MET A 140 7.09 9.39 4.71
N VAL A 141 7.45 8.14 4.84
CA VAL A 141 6.51 7.03 4.86
C VAL A 141 6.15 6.69 6.30
N GLY A 142 4.85 6.55 6.57
CA GLY A 142 4.34 6.07 7.84
C GLY A 142 4.06 4.57 7.79
N ARG A 143 4.51 3.82 8.78
CA ARG A 143 4.21 2.40 8.92
C ARG A 143 3.19 2.16 10.04
N VAL A 144 2.18 1.35 9.76
CA VAL A 144 1.20 0.85 10.73
C VAL A 144 1.31 -0.66 10.84
N SER A 145 1.42 -1.17 12.05
CA SER A 145 1.21 -2.59 12.35
C SER A 145 -0.21 -2.81 12.86
N THR A 146 -0.92 -3.75 12.27
CA THR A 146 -2.26 -4.14 12.73
C THR A 146 -2.22 -5.19 13.84
N ASN A 147 -1.04 -5.80 14.06
CA ASN A 147 -0.80 -6.77 15.10
C ASN A 147 0.18 -6.20 16.15
N ILE A 148 -0.23 -6.19 17.42
CA ILE A 148 0.58 -5.67 18.53
C ILE A 148 1.88 -6.48 18.69
N GLU A 149 1.83 -7.78 18.49
CA GLU A 149 3.00 -8.66 18.56
C GLU A 149 4.04 -8.35 17.48
N ARG A 150 3.60 -7.71 16.37
CA ARG A 150 4.42 -7.35 15.21
C ARG A 150 4.75 -5.86 15.12
N MET A 151 4.59 -5.10 16.20
CA MET A 151 4.91 -3.67 16.18
C MET A 151 6.36 -3.39 15.78
N ASN A 152 7.27 -4.29 16.12
CA ASN A 152 8.70 -4.19 15.80
C ASN A 152 9.11 -4.98 14.53
N SER A 153 8.17 -5.51 13.77
CA SER A 153 8.43 -6.24 12.55
C SER A 153 8.48 -5.30 11.34
N ILE A 154 8.98 -5.78 10.20
CA ILE A 154 8.98 -5.05 8.93
C ILE A 154 7.63 -5.14 8.22
N SER A 155 6.89 -6.25 8.40
CA SER A 155 5.58 -6.45 7.77
C SER A 155 4.55 -5.41 8.22
N GLY A 156 3.55 -5.15 7.40
CA GLY A 156 2.48 -4.22 7.74
C GLY A 156 2.10 -3.26 6.60
N TRP A 157 1.45 -2.19 6.98
CA TRP A 157 0.93 -1.19 6.06
C TRP A 157 1.83 0.05 6.05
N TYR A 158 2.17 0.52 4.84
CA TYR A 158 3.04 1.67 4.60
C TYR A 158 2.26 2.74 3.88
N PHE A 159 2.11 3.90 4.51
CA PHE A 159 1.33 5.04 4.00
C PHE A 159 2.25 6.16 3.56
N GLY A 160 2.00 6.70 2.38
CA GLY A 160 2.72 7.86 1.87
C GLY A 160 1.80 8.80 1.10
N HIS A 161 2.07 10.10 1.18
CA HIS A 161 1.31 11.10 0.45
C HIS A 161 1.53 10.97 -1.06
N PHE A 162 0.43 11.05 -1.81
CA PHE A 162 0.48 11.06 -3.28
C PHE A 162 0.94 12.42 -3.80
N ASP A 163 0.26 13.48 -3.36
CA ASP A 163 0.54 14.86 -3.72
C ASP A 163 -0.29 15.75 -2.79
N SER A 164 0.33 16.73 -2.19
CA SER A 164 -0.34 17.65 -1.28
C SER A 164 0.10 19.09 -1.55
N PRO A 165 -0.33 19.69 -2.69
CA PRO A 165 0.13 21.01 -3.12
C PRO A 165 -0.28 22.13 -2.16
N ILE A 166 -1.40 21.96 -1.44
CA ILE A 166 -1.95 22.98 -0.54
C ILE A 166 -1.37 22.84 0.87
N GLN A 167 -1.33 21.63 1.40
CA GLN A 167 -0.93 21.37 2.79
C GLN A 167 0.58 21.12 2.95
N ARG A 168 1.31 20.98 1.84
CA ARG A 168 2.76 20.70 1.82
C ARG A 168 3.14 19.47 2.64
N GLU A 169 2.32 18.43 2.58
CA GLU A 169 2.56 17.16 3.28
C GLU A 169 3.54 16.25 2.56
N GLY A 170 3.98 16.68 1.37
CA GLY A 170 4.90 15.92 0.55
C GLY A 170 4.21 15.08 -0.52
N ASN A 171 5.02 14.29 -1.22
CA ASN A 171 4.62 13.53 -2.39
C ASN A 171 5.40 12.21 -2.52
N VAL A 172 5.77 11.62 -1.40
CA VAL A 172 6.67 10.47 -1.33
C VAL A 172 6.20 9.29 -2.19
N PHE A 173 4.89 9.07 -2.30
CA PHE A 173 4.28 8.02 -3.12
C PHE A 173 3.60 8.56 -4.38
N GLN A 174 4.01 9.73 -4.89
CA GLN A 174 3.41 10.29 -6.12
C GLN A 174 3.55 9.37 -7.34
N ASN A 175 4.61 8.57 -7.40
CA ASN A 175 4.89 7.64 -8.50
C ASN A 175 4.40 6.21 -8.21
N LEU A 176 3.75 5.95 -7.07
CA LEU A 176 3.22 4.61 -6.77
C LEU A 176 2.28 4.07 -7.86
N PRO A 177 1.47 4.89 -8.58
CA PRO A 177 0.69 4.43 -9.71
C PRO A 177 1.49 3.78 -10.84
N GLU A 178 2.77 4.10 -11.01
CA GLU A 178 3.63 3.50 -12.03
C GLU A 178 3.85 1.99 -11.78
N VAL A 179 3.76 1.52 -10.53
CA VAL A 179 3.86 0.10 -10.17
C VAL A 179 2.87 -0.76 -10.95
N ALA A 180 1.61 -0.30 -11.09
CA ALA A 180 0.61 -1.02 -11.87
C ALA A 180 1.00 -1.16 -13.35
N THR A 181 1.69 -0.17 -13.91
CA THR A 181 2.17 -0.20 -15.28
C THR A 181 3.32 -1.19 -15.44
N HIS A 182 4.28 -1.18 -14.51
CA HIS A 182 5.38 -2.16 -14.49
C HIS A 182 4.85 -3.60 -14.39
N ILE A 183 3.92 -3.84 -13.45
CA ILE A 183 3.28 -5.15 -13.30
C ILE A 183 2.62 -5.61 -14.60
N LYS A 184 1.88 -4.74 -15.30
CA LYS A 184 1.21 -5.08 -16.57
C LYS A 184 2.19 -5.36 -17.71
N ASN A 185 3.34 -4.71 -17.67
CA ASN A 185 4.41 -4.95 -18.66
C ASN A 185 5.22 -6.22 -18.37
N GLY A 186 5.02 -6.84 -17.20
CA GLY A 186 5.82 -7.97 -16.74
C GLY A 186 7.16 -7.55 -16.12
N ASP A 187 7.34 -6.27 -15.83
CA ASP A 187 8.56 -5.75 -15.19
C ASP A 187 8.47 -5.95 -13.68
N PRO A 188 9.44 -6.62 -13.03
CA PRO A 188 9.43 -6.79 -11.58
C PRO A 188 9.73 -5.46 -10.89
N VAL A 189 8.94 -5.14 -9.86
CA VAL A 189 9.16 -3.97 -9.00
C VAL A 189 9.65 -4.45 -7.64
N PHE A 190 10.90 -4.11 -7.31
CA PHE A 190 11.49 -4.46 -6.03
C PHE A 190 11.37 -3.30 -5.04
N ILE A 191 11.06 -3.67 -3.80
CA ILE A 191 10.89 -2.76 -2.67
C ILE A 191 11.90 -3.19 -1.61
N TYR A 192 12.83 -2.33 -1.29
CA TYR A 192 13.84 -2.55 -0.27
C TYR A 192 13.41 -1.86 1.00
N ILE A 193 13.26 -2.61 2.09
CA ILE A 193 12.93 -2.06 3.39
C ILE A 193 14.09 -2.40 4.34
N ARG A 194 14.65 -1.37 4.96
CA ARG A 194 15.80 -1.52 5.86
C ARG A 194 15.37 -1.39 7.30
N SER A 195 15.94 -2.25 8.15
CA SER A 195 16.00 -2.10 9.60
C SER A 195 17.42 -1.67 9.99
N LEU A 196 17.72 -1.66 11.29
CA LEU A 196 19.08 -1.40 11.77
C LEU A 196 20.08 -2.52 11.41
N GLU A 197 19.58 -3.74 11.23
CA GLU A 197 20.42 -4.93 11.10
C GLU A 197 20.34 -5.59 9.71
N ASN A 198 19.19 -5.50 9.04
CA ASN A 198 18.92 -6.21 7.80
C ASN A 198 18.25 -5.34 6.74
N GLU A 199 18.40 -5.77 5.48
CA GLU A 199 17.66 -5.26 4.34
C GLU A 199 16.71 -6.35 3.83
N TYR A 200 15.43 -6.03 3.76
CA TYR A 200 14.36 -6.91 3.30
C TYR A 200 13.98 -6.53 1.88
N ILE A 201 14.00 -7.49 0.98
CA ILE A 201 13.66 -7.30 -0.42
C ILE A 201 12.29 -7.91 -0.68
N TYR A 202 11.35 -7.08 -1.08
CA TYR A 202 10.01 -7.47 -1.49
C TYR A 202 9.83 -7.27 -2.98
N GLN A 203 8.97 -8.08 -3.59
CA GLN A 203 8.50 -7.88 -4.96
C GLN A 203 7.01 -7.51 -4.92
N ALA A 204 6.64 -6.44 -5.61
CA ALA A 204 5.23 -6.09 -5.81
C ALA A 204 4.54 -7.17 -6.61
N ILE A 205 3.40 -7.68 -6.10
CA ILE A 205 2.63 -8.77 -6.72
C ILE A 205 1.27 -8.31 -7.22
N SER A 206 0.70 -7.27 -6.62
CA SER A 206 -0.55 -6.70 -7.11
C SER A 206 -0.65 -5.21 -6.80
N SER A 207 -1.44 -4.53 -7.61
CA SER A 207 -1.91 -3.17 -7.39
C SER A 207 -3.42 -3.16 -7.57
N GLU A 208 -4.13 -2.58 -6.64
CA GLU A 208 -5.58 -2.42 -6.69
C GLU A 208 -5.99 -1.03 -6.24
N VAL A 209 -7.15 -0.58 -6.68
CA VAL A 209 -7.72 0.70 -6.28
C VAL A 209 -9.12 0.47 -5.72
N ILE A 210 -9.31 0.93 -4.49
CA ILE A 210 -10.58 0.85 -3.77
C ILE A 210 -11.02 2.22 -3.29
N HIS A 211 -12.31 2.40 -3.03
CA HIS A 211 -12.82 3.63 -2.44
C HIS A 211 -12.33 3.75 -0.98
N GLU A 212 -12.07 4.97 -0.51
CA GLU A 212 -11.52 5.19 0.83
C GLU A 212 -12.38 4.61 1.97
N SER A 213 -13.70 4.53 1.78
CA SER A 213 -14.62 3.92 2.75
C SER A 213 -14.54 2.39 2.82
N GLU A 214 -13.85 1.75 1.86
CA GLU A 214 -13.69 0.30 1.77
C GLU A 214 -12.31 -0.15 2.28
N VAL A 215 -11.47 0.79 2.69
CA VAL A 215 -10.14 0.47 3.23
C VAL A 215 -10.28 -0.09 4.64
N GLU A 216 -10.03 -1.37 4.77
CA GLU A 216 -9.96 -2.05 6.05
C GLU A 216 -8.53 -2.54 6.29
N LEU A 217 -7.96 -2.20 7.45
CA LEU A 217 -6.63 -2.67 7.83
C LEU A 217 -6.73 -4.09 8.36
N TYR A 218 -6.07 -5.02 7.69
CA TYR A 218 -5.97 -6.41 8.09
C TYR A 218 -4.50 -6.81 8.34
N ASP A 219 -4.27 -7.93 8.99
CA ASP A 219 -2.93 -8.48 9.16
C ASP A 219 -2.40 -8.94 7.79
N ALA A 220 -1.40 -8.23 7.28
CA ALA A 220 -0.78 -8.55 5.98
C ALA A 220 -0.02 -9.89 5.98
N GLY A 221 0.23 -10.48 7.15
CA GLY A 221 1.11 -11.63 7.32
C GLY A 221 2.57 -11.22 7.54
N ILE A 222 3.43 -12.21 7.80
CA ILE A 222 4.86 -11.96 8.11
C ILE A 222 5.68 -11.65 6.87
N ASP A 223 5.26 -12.13 5.71
CA ASP A 223 5.99 -12.08 4.45
C ASP A 223 5.42 -11.05 3.46
N HIS A 224 4.48 -10.22 3.89
CA HIS A 224 3.86 -9.22 3.04
C HIS A 224 3.94 -7.80 3.62
N VAL A 225 4.00 -6.84 2.70
CA VAL A 225 3.81 -5.42 2.99
C VAL A 225 2.77 -4.85 2.02
N ILE A 226 2.04 -3.83 2.47
CA ILE A 226 1.02 -3.14 1.67
C ILE A 226 1.36 -1.66 1.66
N LEU A 227 1.67 -1.13 0.47
CA LEU A 227 1.92 0.29 0.27
C LEU A 227 0.62 0.98 -0.12
N VAL A 228 0.31 2.12 0.50
CA VAL A 228 -0.96 2.83 0.30
C VAL A 228 -0.72 4.29 -0.01
N THR A 229 -1.40 4.79 -1.02
CA THR A 229 -1.46 6.22 -1.34
C THR A 229 -2.85 6.62 -1.80
N CYS A 230 -3.10 7.94 -1.84
CA CYS A 230 -4.35 8.46 -2.40
C CYS A 230 -4.38 8.28 -3.92
N ALA A 231 -5.58 8.14 -4.48
CA ALA A 231 -5.82 8.09 -5.91
C ALA A 231 -7.03 8.97 -6.28
N ASN A 232 -7.26 9.17 -7.60
CA ASN A 232 -8.35 9.97 -8.16
C ASN A 232 -8.21 11.49 -7.89
N LYS A 233 -7.22 12.14 -8.51
CA LYS A 233 -7.18 13.62 -8.52
C LYS A 233 -8.43 14.20 -9.22
N PRO A 234 -8.99 15.28 -8.73
CA PRO A 234 -8.61 16.08 -7.56
C PRO A 234 -9.39 15.70 -6.30
N LEU A 235 -10.24 14.66 -6.34
CA LEU A 235 -11.13 14.29 -5.24
C LEU A 235 -10.41 13.51 -4.13
N TYR A 236 -9.39 12.72 -4.49
CA TYR A 236 -8.58 11.88 -3.59
C TYR A 236 -9.41 10.92 -2.72
N ASN A 237 -10.58 10.51 -3.21
CA ASN A 237 -11.52 9.64 -2.52
C ASN A 237 -11.30 8.14 -2.76
N TYR A 238 -10.22 7.79 -3.46
CA TYR A 238 -9.76 6.42 -3.65
C TYR A 238 -8.37 6.22 -3.05
N ARG A 239 -8.05 4.97 -2.78
CA ARG A 239 -6.74 4.54 -2.32
C ARG A 239 -6.19 3.50 -3.28
N GLN A 240 -4.94 3.67 -3.69
CA GLN A 240 -4.20 2.61 -4.36
C GLN A 240 -3.45 1.81 -3.31
N LEU A 241 -3.60 0.50 -3.38
CA LEU A 241 -2.93 -0.49 -2.54
C LEU A 241 -1.99 -1.32 -3.41
N VAL A 242 -0.72 -1.33 -3.07
CA VAL A 242 0.28 -2.19 -3.71
C VAL A 242 0.70 -3.24 -2.70
N LYS A 243 0.34 -4.50 -2.96
CA LYS A 243 0.77 -5.64 -2.16
C LYS A 243 2.09 -6.17 -2.68
N ALA A 244 3.04 -6.40 -1.77
CA ALA A 244 4.33 -6.97 -2.10
C ALA A 244 4.67 -8.13 -1.16
N LYS A 245 5.39 -9.12 -1.69
CA LYS A 245 5.80 -10.32 -0.98
C LYS A 245 7.30 -10.34 -0.80
N LEU A 246 7.75 -10.77 0.38
CA LEU A 246 9.16 -10.94 0.72
C LEU A 246 9.80 -12.00 -0.19
N ILE A 247 10.96 -11.68 -0.75
CA ILE A 247 11.73 -12.57 -1.61
C ILE A 247 13.15 -12.82 -1.10
N SER A 248 13.71 -11.90 -0.27
CA SER A 248 15.05 -12.07 0.31
C SER A 248 15.24 -11.23 1.55
N ILE A 249 16.19 -11.62 2.39
CA ILE A 249 16.71 -10.87 3.53
C ILE A 249 18.23 -10.88 3.43
N ASN A 250 18.85 -9.70 3.51
CA ASN A 250 20.31 -9.49 3.44
C ASN A 250 20.84 -8.94 4.75
#